data_22e1a3dc355fdded4a2add6e99d0d3c3
#
_entry.id   22e1a3dc355fdded4a2add6e99d0d3c3
#
_cell.length_a   1.000
_cell.length_b   1.000
_cell.length_c   1.000
_cell.angle_alpha   90.00
_cell.angle_beta   90.00
_cell.angle_gamma   90.00
#
_symmetry.space_group_name_H-M   'P 1'
#
loop_
_entity.id
_entity.type
_entity.pdbx_description
1 polymer ?
#
loop_
_entity_poly.entity_id
_entity_poly.type
_entity_poly.pdbx_seq_one_letter_code
_entity_poly.pdbx_strand_id
1 'polypeptide(L)'
;MGKKIFVSYKYADNQVENLVAGENSTVRNYVDEFEKKANSADDIFKGESDGEDLSKLSDDTIWEKLKNRIYDSSVTIVFISPGMKESGKKDRDQWIPWEVSYSLKETSRKNKNGDAITSHSNAMLAVVLPDVNGSYSYYLEAKNCCSGGCTTHHTNKLFEILRKNKFNRTQNASKRTCDQNSTIWTGTCSYIEAVKWTSFIADYKKYVDAAVERQNNIDEYTLHKEV
;
A
#
# COMPACT_ATOMS: atom_id res chain seq x y z
N MET A 1 -16.08 -6.61 13.39
CA MET A 1 -16.27 -5.16 13.14
C MET A 1 -15.55 -4.83 11.85
N GLY A 2 -16.25 -4.25 10.89
CA GLY A 2 -15.68 -3.91 9.58
C GLY A 2 -14.51 -2.92 9.71
N LYS A 3 -13.52 -3.04 8.86
CA LYS A 3 -12.37 -2.13 8.80
C LYS A 3 -12.69 -0.95 7.89
N LYS A 4 -12.16 0.23 8.21
CA LYS A 4 -12.21 1.39 7.32
C LYS A 4 -10.91 1.42 6.51
N ILE A 5 -11.02 1.22 5.20
CA ILE A 5 -9.88 0.99 4.30
C ILE A 5 -9.74 2.16 3.33
N PHE A 6 -8.59 2.83 3.36
CA PHE A 6 -8.16 3.79 2.35
C PHE A 6 -7.23 3.11 1.35
N VAL A 7 -7.37 3.43 0.05
CA VAL A 7 -6.48 2.92 -0.99
C VAL A 7 -5.74 4.07 -1.65
N SER A 8 -4.41 4.01 -1.61
CA SER A 8 -3.48 4.94 -2.25
C SER A 8 -2.97 4.33 -3.56
N TYR A 9 -3.13 5.01 -4.69
CA TYR A 9 -2.79 4.47 -6.00
C TYR A 9 -2.61 5.56 -7.07
N LYS A 10 -2.00 5.21 -8.20
CA LYS A 10 -1.90 6.08 -9.39
C LYS A 10 -3.12 5.84 -10.29
N TYR A 11 -4.09 6.77 -10.27
CA TYR A 11 -5.40 6.64 -10.92
C TYR A 11 -5.33 6.22 -12.40
N ALA A 12 -4.55 6.92 -13.20
CA ALA A 12 -4.52 6.74 -14.66
C ALA A 12 -3.40 5.82 -15.14
N ASP A 13 -2.74 5.05 -14.25
CA ASP A 13 -1.72 4.09 -14.68
C ASP A 13 -2.37 2.92 -15.41
N ASN A 14 -2.06 2.77 -16.69
CA ASN A 14 -2.53 1.71 -17.56
C ASN A 14 -1.46 0.64 -17.86
N GLN A 15 -0.32 0.67 -17.16
CA GLN A 15 0.73 -0.32 -17.31
C GLN A 15 0.44 -1.59 -16.51
N VAL A 16 -0.82 -1.97 -16.39
CA VAL A 16 -1.32 -3.14 -15.67
C VAL A 16 -2.04 -4.10 -16.61
N GLU A 17 -2.11 -5.36 -16.22
CA GLU A 17 -2.84 -6.39 -16.97
C GLU A 17 -4.33 -6.03 -17.08
N ASN A 18 -4.94 -6.38 -18.20
CA ASN A 18 -6.37 -6.21 -18.38
C ASN A 18 -7.16 -7.19 -17.53
N LEU A 19 -8.06 -6.70 -16.68
CA LEU A 19 -8.93 -7.54 -15.86
C LEU A 19 -9.94 -8.33 -16.70
N VAL A 20 -10.34 -7.76 -17.84
CA VAL A 20 -11.22 -8.40 -18.81
C VAL A 20 -10.52 -8.41 -20.17
N ALA A 21 -10.52 -9.57 -20.82
CA ALA A 21 -9.90 -9.73 -22.13
C ALA A 21 -10.53 -8.77 -23.15
N GLY A 22 -9.67 -7.99 -23.84
CA GLY A 22 -10.11 -7.04 -24.87
C GLY A 22 -10.49 -5.65 -24.34
N GLU A 23 -10.43 -5.41 -23.03
CA GLU A 23 -10.64 -4.09 -22.43
C GLU A 23 -9.31 -3.50 -21.96
N ASN A 24 -9.20 -2.18 -21.98
CA ASN A 24 -8.03 -1.49 -21.42
C ASN A 24 -8.27 -1.20 -19.93
N SER A 25 -7.56 -1.90 -19.05
CA SER A 25 -7.64 -1.66 -17.60
C SER A 25 -6.61 -0.62 -17.16
N THR A 26 -7.01 0.13 -16.15
CA THR A 26 -6.12 1.01 -15.37
C THR A 26 -6.09 0.51 -13.92
N VAL A 27 -5.22 1.08 -13.10
CA VAL A 27 -5.20 0.77 -11.65
C VAL A 27 -6.55 1.07 -11.00
N ARG A 28 -7.32 2.05 -11.51
CA ARG A 28 -8.68 2.33 -11.02
C ARG A 28 -9.59 1.12 -11.11
N ASN A 29 -9.56 0.34 -12.19
CA ASN A 29 -10.39 -0.85 -12.33
C ASN A 29 -10.08 -1.92 -11.27
N TYR A 30 -8.81 -2.06 -10.86
CA TYR A 30 -8.41 -2.92 -9.74
C TYR A 30 -8.96 -2.42 -8.40
N VAL A 31 -8.99 -1.10 -8.21
CA VAL A 31 -9.60 -0.50 -7.01
C VAL A 31 -11.10 -0.77 -6.97
N ASP A 32 -11.80 -0.62 -8.10
CA ASP A 32 -13.24 -0.89 -8.19
C ASP A 32 -13.59 -2.35 -7.91
N GLU A 33 -12.76 -3.29 -8.39
CA GLU A 33 -12.93 -4.72 -8.11
C GLU A 33 -12.74 -5.00 -6.62
N PHE A 34 -11.71 -4.40 -6.00
CA PHE A 34 -11.48 -4.53 -4.56
C PHE A 34 -12.61 -3.89 -3.76
N GLU A 35 -13.08 -2.69 -4.13
CA GLU A 35 -14.19 -2.01 -3.46
C GLU A 35 -15.45 -2.85 -3.43
N LYS A 36 -15.84 -3.44 -4.56
CA LYS A 36 -16.99 -4.35 -4.65
C LYS A 36 -16.85 -5.51 -3.65
N LYS A 37 -15.65 -6.08 -3.54
CA LYS A 37 -15.38 -7.18 -2.61
C LYS A 37 -15.40 -6.75 -1.15
N ALA A 38 -14.81 -5.62 -0.82
CA ALA A 38 -14.76 -5.07 0.53
C ALA A 38 -16.17 -4.70 1.04
N ASN A 39 -16.96 -4.01 0.23
CA ASN A 39 -18.32 -3.61 0.56
C ASN A 39 -19.24 -4.82 0.76
N SER A 40 -19.04 -5.93 0.03
CA SER A 40 -19.79 -7.17 0.22
C SER A 40 -19.46 -7.91 1.54
N ALA A 41 -18.42 -7.49 2.23
CA ALA A 41 -17.85 -8.14 3.41
C ALA A 41 -17.90 -7.27 4.68
N ASP A 42 -18.76 -6.26 4.73
CA ASP A 42 -18.97 -5.30 5.84
C ASP A 42 -17.77 -4.37 6.12
N ASP A 43 -16.75 -4.33 5.27
CA ASP A 43 -15.68 -3.35 5.37
C ASP A 43 -16.11 -2.04 4.69
N ILE A 44 -15.60 -0.90 5.19
CA ILE A 44 -15.94 0.43 4.67
C ILE A 44 -14.79 0.93 3.82
N PHE A 45 -15.02 1.02 2.52
CA PHE A 45 -14.09 1.64 1.60
C PHE A 45 -14.12 3.18 1.73
N LYS A 46 -12.96 3.81 1.89
CA LYS A 46 -12.78 5.26 2.06
C LYS A 46 -12.05 5.90 0.87
N GLY A 47 -12.00 5.22 -0.26
CA GLY A 47 -11.41 5.73 -1.49
C GLY A 47 -12.23 6.86 -2.14
N GLU A 48 -11.84 7.24 -3.34
CA GLU A 48 -12.62 8.15 -4.18
C GLU A 48 -13.91 7.44 -4.59
N SER A 49 -15.06 8.06 -4.28
CA SER A 49 -16.35 7.55 -4.72
C SER A 49 -16.44 7.62 -6.25
N ASP A 50 -17.07 6.64 -6.86
CA ASP A 50 -17.30 6.61 -8.29
C ASP A 50 -18.05 7.90 -8.72
N GLY A 51 -17.48 8.67 -9.65
CA GLY A 51 -18.03 9.94 -10.11
C GLY A 51 -17.57 11.20 -9.34
N GLU A 52 -16.72 11.09 -8.33
CA GLU A 52 -16.11 12.26 -7.70
C GLU A 52 -14.95 12.81 -8.57
N ASP A 53 -15.29 13.76 -9.43
CA ASP A 53 -14.29 14.44 -10.28
C ASP A 53 -13.49 15.46 -9.44
N LEU A 54 -12.37 15.01 -8.89
CA LEU A 54 -11.45 15.88 -8.15
C LEU A 54 -10.65 16.82 -9.06
N SER A 55 -10.64 16.60 -10.37
CA SER A 55 -9.82 17.37 -11.33
C SER A 55 -10.19 18.84 -11.41
N LYS A 56 -11.40 19.22 -10.96
CA LYS A 56 -11.90 20.60 -10.91
C LYS A 56 -11.61 21.34 -9.61
N LEU A 57 -11.01 20.67 -8.63
CA LEU A 57 -10.69 21.23 -7.32
C LEU A 57 -9.24 21.70 -7.29
N SER A 58 -8.94 22.66 -6.40
CA SER A 58 -7.55 23.03 -6.13
C SER A 58 -6.81 21.91 -5.40
N ASP A 59 -5.50 21.85 -5.56
CA ASP A 59 -4.64 20.86 -4.89
C ASP A 59 -4.83 20.88 -3.37
N ASP A 60 -4.98 22.07 -2.75
CA ASP A 60 -5.23 22.20 -1.32
C ASP A 60 -6.56 21.55 -0.91
N THR A 61 -7.62 21.74 -1.71
CA THR A 61 -8.94 21.14 -1.44
C THR A 61 -8.89 19.62 -1.58
N ILE A 62 -8.20 19.12 -2.61
CA ILE A 62 -7.97 17.69 -2.81
C ILE A 62 -7.23 17.12 -1.60
N TRP A 63 -6.16 17.80 -1.15
CA TRP A 63 -5.36 17.35 -0.03
C TRP A 63 -6.14 17.30 1.28
N GLU A 64 -6.98 18.29 1.57
CA GLU A 64 -7.84 18.27 2.77
C GLU A 64 -8.84 17.11 2.74
N LYS A 65 -9.44 16.81 1.59
CA LYS A 65 -10.32 15.64 1.43
C LYS A 65 -9.57 14.33 1.67
N LEU A 66 -8.39 14.16 1.08
CA LEU A 66 -7.57 12.96 1.26
C LEU A 66 -7.15 12.77 2.73
N LYS A 67 -6.70 13.83 3.40
CA LYS A 67 -6.39 13.81 4.84
C LYS A 67 -7.58 13.37 5.69
N ASN A 68 -8.80 13.83 5.35
CA ASN A 68 -9.99 13.44 6.09
C ASN A 68 -10.32 11.95 5.93
N ARG A 69 -10.18 11.42 4.72
CA ARG A 69 -10.39 9.99 4.42
C ARG A 69 -9.37 9.11 5.14
N ILE A 70 -8.09 9.49 5.08
CA ILE A 70 -7.01 8.76 5.74
C ILE A 70 -7.18 8.79 7.27
N TYR A 71 -7.52 9.96 7.83
CA TYR A 71 -7.76 10.10 9.28
C TYR A 71 -8.90 9.21 9.77
N ASP A 72 -9.95 9.05 8.97
CA ASP A 72 -11.11 8.19 9.28
C ASP A 72 -10.88 6.71 8.92
N SER A 73 -9.69 6.37 8.45
CA SER A 73 -9.32 5.00 8.08
C SER A 73 -8.49 4.32 9.17
N SER A 74 -8.63 3.01 9.28
CA SER A 74 -7.79 2.18 10.16
C SER A 74 -6.71 1.40 9.38
N VAL A 75 -6.91 1.25 8.08
CA VAL A 75 -6.02 0.52 7.18
C VAL A 75 -5.76 1.37 5.95
N THR A 76 -4.51 1.44 5.51
CA THR A 76 -4.11 2.02 4.22
C THR A 76 -3.47 0.95 3.36
N ILE A 77 -4.02 0.75 2.17
CA ILE A 77 -3.47 -0.14 1.15
C ILE A 77 -2.85 0.70 0.05
N VAL A 78 -1.59 0.42 -0.30
CA VAL A 78 -0.91 1.07 -1.41
C VAL A 78 -0.84 0.12 -2.59
N PHE A 79 -1.40 0.49 -3.73
CA PHE A 79 -1.25 -0.29 -4.96
C PHE A 79 0.06 0.06 -5.64
N ILE A 80 0.93 -0.94 -5.79
CA ILE A 80 2.19 -0.85 -6.53
C ILE A 80 1.93 -1.32 -7.95
N SER A 81 2.11 -0.42 -8.91
CA SER A 81 1.97 -0.65 -10.35
C SER A 81 3.22 -0.19 -11.09
N PRO A 82 3.49 -0.66 -12.31
CA PRO A 82 4.72 -0.29 -13.05
C PRO A 82 4.85 1.22 -13.29
N GLY A 83 3.75 1.93 -13.53
CA GLY A 83 3.71 3.37 -13.74
C GLY A 83 3.40 4.20 -12.50
N MET A 84 3.41 3.60 -11.29
CA MET A 84 3.08 4.27 -10.02
C MET A 84 3.91 5.55 -9.81
N LYS A 85 5.21 5.49 -10.13
CA LYS A 85 6.15 6.59 -9.96
C LYS A 85 6.42 7.27 -11.30
N GLU A 86 6.12 8.56 -11.39
CA GLU A 86 6.43 9.36 -12.59
C GLU A 86 7.93 9.64 -12.64
N SER A 87 8.54 9.19 -13.75
CA SER A 87 9.94 9.44 -14.02
C SER A 87 10.21 10.94 -14.16
N GLY A 88 11.29 11.43 -13.52
CA GLY A 88 11.68 12.83 -13.57
C GLY A 88 10.98 13.75 -12.55
N LYS A 89 9.94 13.30 -11.87
CA LYS A 89 9.35 14.03 -10.73
C LYS A 89 9.95 13.58 -9.40
N LYS A 90 10.15 14.54 -8.49
CA LYS A 90 10.55 14.21 -7.10
C LYS A 90 9.39 13.55 -6.37
N ASP A 91 9.69 12.72 -5.37
CA ASP A 91 8.68 12.05 -4.57
C ASP A 91 7.69 13.05 -3.94
N ARG A 92 8.19 14.19 -3.45
CA ARG A 92 7.36 15.26 -2.85
C ARG A 92 6.39 15.95 -3.83
N ASP A 93 6.58 15.78 -5.12
CA ASP A 93 5.73 16.37 -6.17
C ASP A 93 4.68 15.35 -6.67
N GLN A 94 4.48 14.25 -5.94
CA GLN A 94 3.54 13.18 -6.25
C GLN A 94 2.69 12.83 -5.02
N TRP A 95 1.43 12.41 -5.20
CA TRP A 95 0.46 12.24 -4.12
C TRP A 95 0.75 11.05 -3.19
N ILE A 96 1.06 9.89 -3.74
CA ILE A 96 1.24 8.64 -2.97
C ILE A 96 2.20 8.80 -1.78
N PRO A 97 3.39 9.44 -1.91
CA PRO A 97 4.27 9.67 -0.76
C PRO A 97 3.62 10.43 0.39
N TRP A 98 2.80 11.44 0.09
CA TRP A 98 2.11 12.24 1.11
C TRP A 98 0.98 11.45 1.78
N GLU A 99 0.22 10.67 1.02
CA GLU A 99 -0.82 9.77 1.55
C GLU A 99 -0.22 8.72 2.49
N VAL A 100 0.90 8.12 2.10
CA VAL A 100 1.64 7.17 2.93
C VAL A 100 2.20 7.85 4.18
N SER A 101 2.81 9.03 4.04
CA SER A 101 3.33 9.81 5.16
C SER A 101 2.22 10.13 6.17
N TYR A 102 1.08 10.60 5.69
CA TYR A 102 -0.05 10.94 6.54
C TYR A 102 -0.66 9.72 7.23
N SER A 103 -0.71 8.58 6.55
CA SER A 103 -1.18 7.30 7.10
C SER A 103 -0.27 6.76 8.22
N LEU A 104 1.04 7.06 8.16
CA LEU A 104 2.02 6.62 9.15
C LEU A 104 2.14 7.58 10.35
N LYS A 105 1.65 8.82 10.24
CA LYS A 105 1.71 9.82 11.31
C LYS A 105 0.52 9.70 12.24
N GLU A 106 0.78 9.95 13.52
CA GLU A 106 -0.27 10.20 14.49
C GLU A 106 -0.72 11.65 14.36
N THR A 107 -2.01 11.85 14.18
CA THR A 107 -2.57 13.19 13.97
C THR A 107 -3.67 13.46 14.98
N SER A 108 -3.53 14.52 15.75
CA SER A 108 -4.56 14.98 16.70
C SER A 108 -5.51 15.95 16.03
N ARG A 109 -6.80 15.73 16.19
CA ARG A 109 -7.88 16.64 15.75
C ARG A 109 -8.85 16.89 16.89
N LYS A 110 -9.51 18.04 16.88
CA LYS A 110 -10.60 18.33 17.83
C LYS A 110 -11.90 17.68 17.32
N ASN A 111 -12.61 17.01 18.22
CA ASN A 111 -13.96 16.52 17.96
C ASN A 111 -14.98 17.69 18.03
N LYS A 112 -16.26 17.39 17.81
CA LYS A 112 -17.34 18.37 17.88
C LYS A 112 -17.50 19.02 19.27
N ASN A 113 -17.01 18.35 20.32
CA ASN A 113 -17.05 18.83 21.71
C ASN A 113 -15.79 19.61 22.09
N GLY A 114 -14.80 19.71 21.19
CA GLY A 114 -13.53 20.41 21.44
C GLY A 114 -12.43 19.53 22.02
N ASP A 115 -12.69 18.22 22.30
CA ASP A 115 -11.70 17.30 22.85
C ASP A 115 -10.71 16.89 21.77
N ALA A 116 -9.42 16.76 22.12
CA ALA A 116 -8.41 16.26 21.23
C ALA A 116 -8.56 14.73 21.07
N ILE A 117 -8.75 14.28 19.82
CA ILE A 117 -8.71 12.86 19.45
C ILE A 117 -7.48 12.66 18.58
N THR A 118 -6.59 11.75 19.00
CA THR A 118 -5.38 11.40 18.24
C THR A 118 -5.63 10.12 17.47
N SER A 119 -5.40 10.14 16.14
CA SER A 119 -5.36 8.91 15.35
C SER A 119 -4.06 8.16 15.64
N HIS A 120 -4.11 6.84 15.56
CA HIS A 120 -2.89 6.03 15.49
C HIS A 120 -2.39 5.94 14.05
N SER A 121 -1.11 5.56 13.88
CA SER A 121 -0.60 5.17 12.56
C SER A 121 -1.48 4.06 11.98
N ASN A 122 -1.87 4.16 10.70
CA ASN A 122 -2.70 3.14 10.07
C ASN A 122 -1.94 1.81 9.91
N ALA A 123 -2.67 0.70 9.96
CA ALA A 123 -2.17 -0.57 9.47
C ALA A 123 -1.86 -0.44 7.97
N MET A 124 -0.68 -0.88 7.54
CA MET A 124 -0.22 -0.66 6.16
C MET A 124 0.01 -1.97 5.41
N LEU A 125 -0.42 -1.99 4.15
CA LEU A 125 -0.22 -3.10 3.22
C LEU A 125 0.09 -2.56 1.83
N ALA A 126 1.03 -3.21 1.11
CA ALA A 126 1.27 -2.94 -0.30
C ALA A 126 0.72 -4.10 -1.15
N VAL A 127 -0.09 -3.79 -2.16
CA VAL A 127 -0.62 -4.77 -3.12
C VAL A 127 0.05 -4.52 -4.46
N VAL A 128 0.76 -5.52 -4.97
CA VAL A 128 1.49 -5.43 -6.22
C VAL A 128 0.56 -5.90 -7.34
N LEU A 129 0.32 -5.02 -8.31
CA LEU A 129 -0.48 -5.32 -9.49
C LEU A 129 0.39 -6.00 -10.56
N PRO A 130 -0.17 -6.88 -11.39
CA PRO A 130 0.56 -7.44 -12.52
C PRO A 130 0.80 -6.36 -13.59
N ASP A 131 1.94 -6.41 -14.28
CA ASP A 131 2.19 -5.61 -15.47
C ASP A 131 1.31 -6.04 -16.65
N VAL A 132 1.41 -5.38 -17.79
CA VAL A 132 0.61 -5.67 -19.00
C VAL A 132 0.76 -7.11 -19.52
N ASN A 133 1.76 -7.86 -19.07
CA ASN A 133 2.01 -9.26 -19.41
C ASN A 133 1.59 -10.23 -18.29
N GLY A 134 0.90 -9.77 -17.26
CA GLY A 134 0.52 -10.58 -16.11
C GLY A 134 1.67 -10.87 -15.13
N SER A 135 2.83 -10.22 -15.31
CA SER A 135 4.03 -10.47 -14.51
C SER A 135 4.16 -9.49 -13.33
N TYR A 136 4.73 -10.00 -12.24
CA TYR A 136 5.09 -9.21 -11.06
C TYR A 136 6.59 -8.92 -10.98
N SER A 137 7.38 -9.40 -11.95
CA SER A 137 8.84 -9.41 -11.90
C SER A 137 9.47 -8.01 -11.91
N TYR A 138 8.73 -7.00 -12.35
CA TYR A 138 9.20 -5.61 -12.28
C TYR A 138 9.45 -5.17 -10.82
N TYR A 139 8.77 -5.79 -9.83
CA TYR A 139 8.93 -5.51 -8.40
C TYR A 139 9.21 -6.77 -7.57
N LEU A 140 8.51 -7.90 -7.81
CA LEU A 140 8.66 -9.19 -7.11
C LEU A 140 9.24 -10.23 -8.06
N GLU A 141 10.55 -10.35 -8.10
CA GLU A 141 11.23 -11.29 -8.98
C GLU A 141 11.57 -12.59 -8.23
N ALA A 142 10.97 -13.70 -8.67
CA ALA A 142 11.32 -15.02 -8.13
C ALA A 142 12.72 -15.44 -8.59
N LYS A 143 13.51 -15.99 -7.68
CA LYS A 143 14.86 -16.50 -7.94
C LYS A 143 14.96 -17.96 -7.50
N ASN A 144 15.58 -18.78 -8.33
CA ASN A 144 15.87 -20.20 -8.07
C ASN A 144 17.29 -20.39 -7.49
N CYS A 145 17.73 -19.47 -6.62
CA CYS A 145 19.08 -19.46 -6.08
C CYS A 145 19.31 -20.43 -4.92
N CYS A 146 18.25 -21.05 -4.39
CA CYS A 146 18.31 -22.06 -3.33
C CYS A 146 17.06 -22.94 -3.36
N SER A 147 17.10 -24.10 -2.69
CA SER A 147 16.02 -25.10 -2.68
C SER A 147 14.65 -24.58 -2.22
N GLY A 148 14.62 -23.56 -1.36
CA GLY A 148 13.39 -22.91 -0.90
C GLY A 148 12.92 -21.76 -1.77
N GLY A 149 13.63 -21.42 -2.85
CA GLY A 149 13.40 -20.23 -3.66
C GLY A 149 13.67 -18.93 -2.87
N CYS A 150 13.81 -17.84 -3.57
CA CYS A 150 13.93 -16.48 -3.01
C CYS A 150 13.10 -15.52 -3.84
N THR A 151 12.71 -14.40 -3.27
CA THR A 151 12.08 -13.31 -4.00
C THR A 151 12.92 -12.06 -3.85
N THR A 152 13.38 -11.48 -4.94
CA THR A 152 14.00 -10.17 -4.95
C THR A 152 12.91 -9.12 -5.01
N HIS A 153 12.94 -8.17 -4.07
CA HIS A 153 12.10 -6.99 -4.11
C HIS A 153 12.89 -5.85 -4.74
N HIS A 154 12.50 -5.41 -5.92
CA HIS A 154 13.10 -4.27 -6.61
C HIS A 154 12.70 -2.94 -5.97
N THR A 155 13.17 -2.70 -4.74
CA THR A 155 12.78 -1.54 -3.91
C THR A 155 13.18 -0.19 -4.51
N ASN A 156 14.10 -0.17 -5.46
CA ASN A 156 14.48 1.02 -6.23
C ASN A 156 13.35 1.54 -7.16
N LYS A 157 12.32 0.73 -7.40
CA LYS A 157 11.10 1.11 -8.13
C LYS A 157 10.09 1.85 -7.27
N LEU A 158 10.26 1.83 -5.96
CA LEU A 158 9.35 2.44 -5.00
C LEU A 158 9.70 3.92 -4.74
N PHE A 159 8.73 4.65 -4.22
CA PHE A 159 8.98 5.90 -3.53
C PHE A 159 9.87 5.67 -2.29
N GLU A 160 10.66 6.67 -1.93
CA GLU A 160 11.60 6.59 -0.81
C GLU A 160 10.94 6.16 0.49
N ILE A 161 9.76 6.73 0.79
CA ILE A 161 9.01 6.41 2.00
C ILE A 161 8.57 4.94 2.04
N LEU A 162 8.14 4.38 0.92
CA LEU A 162 7.79 2.95 0.82
C LEU A 162 9.05 2.08 0.94
N ARG A 163 10.13 2.46 0.25
CA ARG A 163 11.41 1.74 0.27
C ARG A 163 11.97 1.61 1.67
N LYS A 164 11.94 2.70 2.46
CA LYS A 164 12.46 2.72 3.83
C LYS A 164 11.60 1.96 4.84
N ASN A 165 10.34 1.70 4.52
CA ASN A 165 9.44 0.87 5.32
C ASN A 165 9.40 -0.60 4.85
N LYS A 166 10.35 -1.01 3.98
CA LYS A 166 10.62 -2.40 3.64
C LYS A 166 11.81 -2.91 4.45
N PHE A 167 11.73 -4.14 4.92
CA PHE A 167 12.79 -4.80 5.70
C PHE A 167 13.23 -3.97 6.92
N ASN A 168 12.28 -3.26 7.54
CA ASN A 168 12.52 -2.30 8.62
C ASN A 168 12.18 -2.84 10.01
N ARG A 169 11.91 -4.15 10.14
CA ARG A 169 11.74 -4.80 11.44
C ARG A 169 13.08 -4.88 12.15
N THR A 170 13.17 -4.33 13.35
CA THR A 170 14.39 -4.26 14.17
C THR A 170 14.41 -5.30 15.28
N GLN A 171 13.22 -5.63 15.83
CA GLN A 171 13.07 -6.66 16.84
C GLN A 171 12.55 -7.94 16.21
N ASN A 172 13.06 -9.09 16.65
CA ASN A 172 12.64 -10.41 16.17
C ASN A 172 12.77 -10.60 14.63
N ALA A 173 13.60 -9.81 13.97
CA ALA A 173 13.85 -9.95 12.55
C ALA A 173 14.60 -11.27 12.27
N SER A 174 14.03 -12.13 11.44
CA SER A 174 14.64 -13.40 11.06
C SER A 174 15.34 -13.28 9.71
N LYS A 175 16.56 -13.81 9.62
CA LYS A 175 17.38 -13.83 8.41
C LYS A 175 18.02 -15.20 8.23
N ARG A 176 18.21 -15.60 6.97
CA ARG A 176 19.02 -16.76 6.60
C ARG A 176 19.97 -16.41 5.47
N THR A 177 20.98 -17.23 5.28
CA THR A 177 21.88 -17.09 4.12
C THR A 177 21.35 -17.94 2.97
N CYS A 178 21.36 -17.38 1.77
CA CYS A 178 21.08 -18.10 0.52
C CYS A 178 22.29 -18.93 0.11
N ASP A 179 22.09 -19.97 -0.71
CA ASP A 179 23.17 -20.80 -1.27
C ASP A 179 24.18 -19.98 -2.11
N GLN A 180 23.79 -18.78 -2.55
CA GLN A 180 24.65 -17.79 -3.22
C GLN A 180 25.21 -16.71 -2.26
N ASN A 181 25.29 -16.99 -0.97
CA ASN A 181 25.80 -16.09 0.09
C ASN A 181 25.07 -14.76 0.24
N SER A 182 23.85 -14.62 -0.27
CA SER A 182 23.02 -13.42 -0.06
C SER A 182 22.17 -13.56 1.21
N THR A 183 22.01 -12.48 1.93
CA THR A 183 21.09 -12.43 3.10
C THR A 183 19.65 -12.41 2.64
N ILE A 184 18.85 -13.32 3.15
CA ILE A 184 17.41 -13.41 2.92
C ILE A 184 16.69 -13.07 4.21
N TRP A 185 15.77 -12.14 4.12
CA TRP A 185 14.81 -11.87 5.18
C TRP A 185 13.71 -12.94 5.16
N THR A 186 13.32 -13.44 6.33
CA THR A 186 12.30 -14.47 6.46
C THR A 186 11.21 -14.03 7.44
N GLY A 187 9.99 -14.55 7.25
CA GLY A 187 8.83 -14.15 8.05
C GLY A 187 8.39 -12.70 7.78
N THR A 188 7.72 -12.11 8.75
CA THR A 188 7.23 -10.72 8.68
C THR A 188 8.38 -9.77 8.98
N CYS A 189 8.96 -9.16 7.96
CA CYS A 189 10.16 -8.34 8.06
C CYS A 189 9.97 -6.87 7.68
N SER A 190 8.79 -6.50 7.20
CA SER A 190 8.45 -5.14 6.79
C SER A 190 7.17 -4.66 7.46
N TYR A 191 7.11 -3.40 7.88
CA TYR A 191 5.84 -2.83 8.31
C TYR A 191 4.83 -2.77 7.16
N ILE A 192 5.29 -2.31 5.99
CA ILE A 192 4.50 -2.33 4.75
C ILE A 192 4.86 -3.58 3.96
N GLU A 193 4.25 -4.72 4.31
CA GLU A 193 4.43 -5.96 3.56
C GLU A 193 3.83 -5.86 2.16
N ALA A 194 4.41 -6.61 1.20
CA ALA A 194 3.94 -6.64 -0.17
C ALA A 194 3.31 -8.00 -0.51
N VAL A 195 2.15 -7.97 -1.14
CA VAL A 195 1.42 -9.15 -1.60
C VAL A 195 1.03 -8.99 -3.07
N LYS A 196 1.05 -10.07 -3.84
CA LYS A 196 0.54 -10.07 -5.22
C LYS A 196 -0.97 -9.88 -5.24
N TRP A 197 -1.48 -9.13 -6.23
CA TRP A 197 -2.92 -8.92 -6.43
C TRP A 197 -3.72 -10.20 -6.40
N THR A 198 -3.29 -11.23 -7.15
CA THR A 198 -4.00 -12.51 -7.23
C THR A 198 -4.19 -13.18 -5.87
N SER A 199 -3.16 -13.13 -5.00
CA SER A 199 -3.26 -13.65 -3.64
C SER A 199 -4.12 -12.75 -2.75
N PHE A 200 -3.96 -11.44 -2.89
CA PHE A 200 -4.71 -10.45 -2.11
C PHE A 200 -6.21 -10.54 -2.40
N ILE A 201 -6.63 -10.50 -3.66
CA ILE A 201 -8.04 -10.51 -4.01
C ILE A 201 -8.71 -11.85 -3.67
N ALA A 202 -7.97 -12.96 -3.65
CA ALA A 202 -8.48 -14.25 -3.23
C ALA A 202 -8.92 -14.25 -1.75
N ASP A 203 -8.10 -13.70 -0.85
CA ASP A 203 -8.37 -13.65 0.60
C ASP A 203 -7.82 -12.35 1.21
N TYR A 204 -8.41 -11.21 0.86
CA TYR A 204 -7.91 -9.90 1.31
C TYR A 204 -7.98 -9.73 2.84
N LYS A 205 -8.98 -10.34 3.51
CA LYS A 205 -9.13 -10.24 4.97
C LYS A 205 -7.91 -10.75 5.70
N LYS A 206 -7.37 -11.89 5.28
CA LYS A 206 -6.12 -12.44 5.82
C LYS A 206 -4.98 -11.43 5.81
N TYR A 207 -4.80 -10.72 4.71
CA TYR A 207 -3.70 -9.75 4.56
C TYR A 207 -3.96 -8.45 5.32
N VAL A 208 -5.22 -8.01 5.37
CA VAL A 208 -5.64 -6.87 6.18
C VAL A 208 -5.46 -7.16 7.67
N ASP A 209 -5.88 -8.33 8.14
CA ASP A 209 -5.70 -8.72 9.54
C ASP A 209 -4.21 -8.85 9.91
N ALA A 210 -3.39 -9.40 9.02
CA ALA A 210 -1.94 -9.43 9.21
C ALA A 210 -1.31 -8.02 9.24
N ALA A 211 -1.87 -7.03 8.51
CA ALA A 211 -1.43 -5.65 8.59
C ALA A 211 -1.80 -5.02 9.94
N VAL A 212 -2.99 -5.30 10.46
CA VAL A 212 -3.42 -4.85 11.79
C VAL A 212 -2.56 -5.48 12.89
N GLU A 213 -2.19 -6.75 12.75
CA GLU A 213 -1.27 -7.39 13.69
C GLU A 213 0.10 -6.70 13.72
N ARG A 214 0.63 -6.28 12.56
CA ARG A 214 1.87 -5.49 12.51
C ARG A 214 1.70 -4.11 13.15
N GLN A 215 0.55 -3.49 12.99
CA GLN A 215 0.23 -2.22 13.66
C GLN A 215 0.20 -2.38 15.18
N ASN A 216 -0.38 -3.47 15.69
CA ASN A 216 -0.40 -3.76 17.13
C ASN A 216 1.02 -3.97 17.70
N ASN A 217 1.96 -4.38 16.86
CA ASN A 217 3.36 -4.59 17.21
C ASN A 217 4.27 -3.53 16.57
N ILE A 218 3.79 -2.29 16.42
CA ILE A 218 4.46 -1.22 15.66
C ILE A 218 5.87 -0.89 16.19
N ASP A 219 6.10 -1.06 17.49
CA ASP A 219 7.38 -0.81 18.17
C ASP A 219 8.49 -1.78 17.74
N GLU A 220 8.14 -2.88 17.06
CA GLU A 220 9.13 -3.79 16.47
C GLU A 220 9.75 -3.26 15.18
N TYR A 221 9.26 -2.13 14.65
CA TYR A 221 9.64 -1.57 13.37
C TYR A 221 10.22 -0.16 13.51
N THR A 222 11.27 0.16 12.76
CA THR A 222 11.71 1.55 12.60
C THR A 222 10.94 2.18 11.45
N LEU A 223 9.95 3.03 11.77
CA LEU A 223 9.12 3.67 10.76
C LEU A 223 9.78 4.93 10.19
N HIS A 224 9.74 5.06 8.87
CA HIS A 224 10.08 6.28 8.15
C HIS A 224 8.78 6.98 7.71
N LYS A 225 8.51 8.17 8.27
CA LYS A 225 7.24 8.89 8.13
C LYS A 225 7.33 10.16 7.27
N GLU A 226 8.53 10.50 6.79
CA GLU A 226 8.76 11.74 6.01
C GLU A 226 8.87 11.47 4.50
N VAL A 227 8.45 12.48 3.68
CA VAL A 227 8.50 12.47 2.21
C VAL A 227 9.82 13.07 1.71
#